data_1cb348c8138e847b03e7ffa21e27e3a7
#
_entry.id   1cb348c8138e847b03e7ffa21e27e3a7
#
_cell.length_a   1.000
_cell.length_b   1.000
_cell.length_c   1.000
_cell.angle_alpha   90.00
_cell.angle_beta   90.00
_cell.angle_gamma   90.00
#
_symmetry.space_group_name_H-M   'P 1'
#
loop_
_entity.id
_entity.type
_entity.pdbx_description
1 polymer ?
#
loop_
_entity_poly.entity_id
_entity_poly.type
_entity_poly.pdbx_seq_one_letter_code
_entity_poly.pdbx_strand_id
1 'polypeptide(L)'
;MSTQLPVINLMGPTASGKTALACQLYEQGNFELISVDSALVFKDMDIGTAKPTKEELLQYPHHLIDMISPLEVYSAASFVEDACGLIDDMHARGKTPILVGGTMLYFKALLEGLSSNLPSADYAVRAEIEAKGESEGWSAVYAELCSVDPLAGEKFKVSDKQRIIRALEVYKLTGQPITKLQAEQPKNVPYRYNFHNYALMPDRAELHQRIAQRLKIMWDIGFLNEVEALMKKYDLDENLPSMRSVGYRQALEFLQKGDKTVEKQREMEDKSLFATRQLAKRQYTWLRSLQEAHKFTTYSTITQAQEDLRNCYG
;
A
#
# COMPACT_ATOMS: atom_id res chain seq x y z
N MET A 1 -10.35 27.07 23.19
CA MET A 1 -9.43 26.12 22.53
C MET A 1 -10.26 25.40 21.48
N SER A 2 -9.98 25.61 20.20
CA SER A 2 -10.65 24.85 19.13
C SER A 2 -10.21 23.38 19.31
N THR A 3 -11.14 22.52 19.70
CA THR A 3 -10.89 21.07 19.73
C THR A 3 -10.72 20.63 18.28
N GLN A 4 -9.49 20.35 17.91
CA GLN A 4 -9.15 19.85 16.58
C GLN A 4 -9.86 18.51 16.36
N LEU A 5 -10.64 18.40 15.28
CA LEU A 5 -11.35 17.17 14.96
C LEU A 5 -10.38 16.01 14.81
N PRO A 6 -10.71 14.80 15.26
CA PRO A 6 -9.83 13.65 15.14
C PRO A 6 -9.70 13.20 13.69
N VAL A 7 -8.59 12.56 13.37
CA VAL A 7 -8.36 11.78 12.16
C VAL A 7 -8.19 10.33 12.58
N ILE A 8 -9.10 9.46 12.19
CA ILE A 8 -9.09 8.05 12.59
C ILE A 8 -8.30 7.24 11.58
N ASN A 9 -7.19 6.65 12.02
CA ASN A 9 -6.43 5.69 11.24
C ASN A 9 -6.85 4.27 11.62
N LEU A 10 -7.50 3.55 10.71
CA LEU A 10 -7.92 2.16 10.87
C LEU A 10 -7.03 1.25 10.02
N MET A 11 -6.01 0.70 10.65
CA MET A 11 -4.98 -0.10 10.03
C MET A 11 -5.21 -1.60 10.21
N GLY A 12 -4.67 -2.40 9.32
CA GLY A 12 -4.71 -3.85 9.46
C GLY A 12 -4.21 -4.57 8.22
N PRO A 13 -3.80 -5.84 8.33
CA PRO A 13 -3.40 -6.63 7.18
C PRO A 13 -4.57 -6.86 6.22
N THR A 14 -4.24 -7.32 5.01
CA THR A 14 -5.27 -7.78 4.07
C THR A 14 -6.12 -8.88 4.72
N ALA A 15 -7.41 -8.93 4.42
CA ALA A 15 -8.39 -9.86 4.99
C ALA A 15 -8.63 -9.75 6.52
N SER A 16 -8.17 -8.67 7.19
CA SER A 16 -8.44 -8.47 8.62
C SER A 16 -9.89 -8.13 8.95
N GLY A 17 -10.66 -7.60 7.99
CA GLY A 17 -12.04 -7.12 8.20
C GLY A 17 -12.14 -5.62 8.48
N LYS A 18 -11.04 -4.86 8.38
CA LYS A 18 -11.00 -3.41 8.63
C LYS A 18 -11.98 -2.60 7.80
N THR A 19 -12.23 -2.98 6.54
CA THR A 19 -13.17 -2.27 5.66
C THR A 19 -14.60 -2.39 6.17
N ALA A 20 -15.02 -3.59 6.59
CA ALA A 20 -16.35 -3.77 7.20
C ALA A 20 -16.51 -2.93 8.47
N LEU A 21 -15.48 -2.84 9.30
CA LEU A 21 -15.47 -2.00 10.49
C LEU A 21 -15.55 -0.51 10.13
N ALA A 22 -14.85 -0.05 9.09
CA ALA A 22 -14.93 1.33 8.61
C ALA A 22 -16.33 1.69 8.08
N CYS A 23 -16.98 0.79 7.33
CA CYS A 23 -18.35 0.97 6.84
C CYS A 23 -19.35 1.11 8.00
N GLN A 24 -19.19 0.32 9.05
CA GLN A 24 -20.06 0.41 10.24
C GLN A 24 -19.88 1.71 11.03
N LEU A 25 -18.66 2.26 11.07
CA LEU A 25 -18.44 3.60 11.64
C LEU A 25 -19.06 4.67 10.74
N TYR A 26 -18.95 4.55 9.43
CA TYR A 26 -19.55 5.47 8.46
C TYR A 26 -21.08 5.58 8.66
N GLU A 27 -21.77 4.48 8.97
CA GLU A 27 -23.23 4.47 9.23
C GLU A 27 -23.64 5.32 10.44
N GLN A 28 -22.73 5.67 11.33
CA GLN A 28 -22.99 6.56 12.47
C GLN A 28 -23.12 8.05 12.05
N GLY A 29 -22.87 8.37 10.78
CA GLY A 29 -23.36 9.59 10.12
C GLY A 29 -22.38 10.75 10.01
N ASN A 30 -21.28 10.81 10.77
CA ASN A 30 -20.40 11.99 10.77
C ASN A 30 -19.00 11.72 10.22
N PHE A 31 -18.85 10.62 9.47
CA PHE A 31 -17.56 10.14 8.98
C PHE A 31 -17.52 10.14 7.45
N GLU A 32 -16.31 10.24 6.90
CA GLU A 32 -16.00 9.99 5.50
C GLU A 32 -14.79 9.09 5.39
N LEU A 33 -14.75 8.24 4.35
CA LEU A 33 -13.76 7.17 4.21
C LEU A 33 -12.68 7.55 3.20
N ILE A 34 -11.42 7.40 3.59
CA ILE A 34 -10.25 7.55 2.72
C ILE A 34 -9.53 6.19 2.62
N SER A 35 -9.41 5.65 1.43
CA SER A 35 -8.68 4.41 1.19
C SER A 35 -7.17 4.62 1.34
N VAL A 36 -6.51 3.78 2.15
CA VAL A 36 -5.05 3.77 2.32
C VAL A 36 -4.50 2.47 1.73
N ASP A 37 -4.69 2.32 0.42
CA ASP A 37 -4.30 1.12 -0.31
C ASP A 37 -3.63 1.47 -1.64
N SER A 38 -2.43 0.94 -1.87
CA SER A 38 -1.63 1.22 -3.07
C SER A 38 -2.08 0.45 -4.31
N ALA A 39 -3.10 -0.41 -4.20
CA ALA A 39 -3.65 -1.13 -5.33
C ALA A 39 -5.06 -0.65 -5.71
N LEU A 40 -5.87 -0.20 -4.75
CA LEU A 40 -7.23 0.31 -5.00
C LEU A 40 -7.25 1.62 -5.80
N VAL A 41 -6.13 2.32 -5.88
CA VAL A 41 -5.99 3.57 -6.66
C VAL A 41 -6.05 3.33 -8.17
N PHE A 42 -5.79 2.10 -8.64
CA PHE A 42 -5.77 1.77 -10.06
C PHE A 42 -7.16 1.47 -10.60
N LYS A 43 -7.54 2.13 -11.69
CA LYS A 43 -8.77 1.86 -12.44
C LYS A 43 -8.76 0.45 -13.03
N ASP A 44 -9.95 -0.16 -13.14
CA ASP A 44 -10.16 -1.49 -13.75
C ASP A 44 -9.49 -2.68 -13.03
N MET A 45 -8.78 -2.44 -11.93
CA MET A 45 -8.19 -3.46 -11.07
C MET A 45 -9.12 -3.71 -9.88
N ASP A 46 -10.17 -4.52 -10.07
CA ASP A 46 -11.29 -4.60 -9.14
C ASP A 46 -11.28 -5.91 -8.33
N ILE A 47 -11.32 -7.05 -9.01
CA ILE A 47 -11.43 -8.38 -8.36
C ILE A 47 -10.16 -8.68 -7.57
N GLY A 48 -8.99 -8.59 -8.21
CA GLY A 48 -7.71 -8.98 -7.61
C GLY A 48 -7.24 -8.06 -6.49
N THR A 49 -7.73 -6.83 -6.42
CA THR A 49 -7.49 -5.89 -5.31
C THR A 49 -8.51 -6.05 -4.18
N ALA A 50 -9.60 -6.79 -4.42
CA ALA A 50 -10.81 -6.80 -3.60
C ALA A 50 -11.40 -5.40 -3.40
N LYS A 51 -11.44 -4.63 -4.47
CA LYS A 51 -12.10 -3.33 -4.49
C LYS A 51 -13.57 -3.50 -4.10
N PRO A 52 -14.14 -2.62 -3.29
CA PRO A 52 -15.57 -2.63 -3.06
C PRO A 52 -16.33 -2.51 -4.38
N THR A 53 -17.44 -3.22 -4.52
CA THR A 53 -18.28 -3.15 -5.73
C THR A 53 -18.83 -1.75 -5.94
N LYS A 54 -19.35 -1.47 -7.13
CA LYS A 54 -19.98 -0.17 -7.42
C LYS A 54 -21.15 0.11 -6.48
N GLU A 55 -21.93 -0.92 -6.14
CA GLU A 55 -23.05 -0.85 -5.20
C GLU A 55 -22.55 -0.53 -3.78
N GLU A 56 -21.48 -1.18 -3.34
CA GLU A 56 -20.84 -0.90 -2.05
C GLU A 56 -20.25 0.51 -2.01
N LEU A 57 -19.62 0.99 -3.10
CA LEU A 57 -19.11 2.35 -3.18
C LEU A 57 -20.20 3.43 -3.23
N LEU A 58 -21.39 3.11 -3.75
CA LEU A 58 -22.54 4.01 -3.66
C LEU A 58 -23.08 4.11 -2.22
N GLN A 59 -23.04 3.00 -1.47
CA GLN A 59 -23.47 2.97 -0.06
C GLN A 59 -22.40 3.52 0.88
N TYR A 60 -21.13 3.19 0.63
CA TYR A 60 -19.97 3.57 1.44
C TYR A 60 -18.91 4.23 0.54
N PRO A 61 -19.08 5.49 0.18
CA PRO A 61 -18.12 6.19 -0.68
C PRO A 61 -16.74 6.24 -0.03
N HIS A 62 -15.73 5.82 -0.78
CA HIS A 62 -14.34 5.91 -0.37
C HIS A 62 -13.59 6.83 -1.31
N HIS A 63 -12.87 7.80 -0.76
CA HIS A 63 -11.91 8.59 -1.52
C HIS A 63 -10.66 7.77 -1.84
N LEU A 64 -9.93 8.16 -2.85
CA LEU A 64 -8.67 7.54 -3.32
C LEU A 64 -8.83 6.11 -3.84
N ILE A 65 -9.96 5.82 -4.49
CA ILE A 65 -10.21 4.62 -5.28
C ILE A 65 -10.34 5.04 -6.75
N ASP A 66 -9.88 4.23 -7.70
CA ASP A 66 -9.97 4.49 -9.15
C ASP A 66 -9.39 5.84 -9.61
N MET A 67 -8.30 6.27 -9.00
CA MET A 67 -7.69 7.58 -9.27
C MET A 67 -6.91 7.61 -10.59
N ILE A 68 -6.10 6.59 -10.85
CA ILE A 68 -5.11 6.58 -11.93
C ILE A 68 -5.24 5.34 -12.81
N SER A 69 -4.64 5.41 -14.01
CA SER A 69 -4.48 4.26 -14.90
C SER A 69 -3.49 3.23 -14.32
N PRO A 70 -3.62 1.93 -14.63
CA PRO A 70 -2.60 0.93 -14.29
C PRO A 70 -1.19 1.21 -14.86
N LEU A 71 -1.08 2.08 -15.85
CA LEU A 71 0.20 2.51 -16.44
C LEU A 71 0.89 3.64 -15.67
N GLU A 72 0.18 4.28 -14.75
CA GLU A 72 0.66 5.41 -13.97
C GLU A 72 1.26 4.97 -12.63
N VAL A 73 1.91 5.90 -11.96
CA VAL A 73 2.53 5.66 -10.65
C VAL A 73 1.90 6.55 -9.59
N TYR A 74 1.46 5.92 -8.50
CA TYR A 74 0.97 6.64 -7.32
C TYR A 74 1.96 6.47 -6.17
N SER A 75 2.57 7.57 -5.75
CA SER A 75 3.63 7.57 -4.75
C SER A 75 3.09 7.79 -3.33
N ALA A 76 3.91 7.50 -2.31
CA ALA A 76 3.59 7.88 -0.93
C ALA A 76 3.50 9.41 -0.76
N ALA A 77 4.22 10.19 -1.56
CA ALA A 77 4.13 11.65 -1.54
C ALA A 77 2.78 12.12 -2.11
N SER A 78 2.36 11.58 -3.27
CA SER A 78 1.05 11.85 -3.86
C SER A 78 -0.08 11.49 -2.87
N PHE A 79 0.03 10.32 -2.22
CA PHE A 79 -0.93 9.91 -1.20
C PHE A 79 -1.02 10.93 -0.04
N VAL A 80 0.11 11.39 0.50
CA VAL A 80 0.12 12.35 1.62
C VAL A 80 -0.51 13.68 1.21
N GLU A 81 -0.20 14.17 0.01
CA GLU A 81 -0.78 15.40 -0.54
C GLU A 81 -2.29 15.29 -0.68
N ASP A 82 -2.79 14.26 -1.37
CA ASP A 82 -4.21 14.02 -1.58
C ASP A 82 -4.96 13.79 -0.26
N ALA A 83 -4.41 12.95 0.64
CA ALA A 83 -5.03 12.65 1.92
C ALA A 83 -5.11 13.90 2.82
N CYS A 84 -4.08 14.73 2.86
CA CYS A 84 -4.10 15.99 3.61
C CYS A 84 -5.16 16.95 3.06
N GLY A 85 -5.26 17.10 1.75
CA GLY A 85 -6.30 17.93 1.12
C GLY A 85 -7.72 17.45 1.45
N LEU A 86 -7.95 16.14 1.40
CA LEU A 86 -9.24 15.54 1.77
C LEU A 86 -9.56 15.72 3.27
N ILE A 87 -8.58 15.51 4.15
CA ILE A 87 -8.76 15.72 5.60
C ILE A 87 -9.16 17.17 5.90
N ASP A 88 -8.47 18.14 5.29
CA ASP A 88 -8.77 19.56 5.48
C ASP A 88 -10.18 19.91 5.00
N ASP A 89 -10.59 19.40 3.83
CA ASP A 89 -11.94 19.59 3.30
C ASP A 89 -13.01 18.96 4.20
N MET A 90 -12.79 17.72 4.67
CA MET A 90 -13.72 17.04 5.58
C MET A 90 -13.85 17.81 6.91
N HIS A 91 -12.75 18.26 7.49
CA HIS A 91 -12.76 19.07 8.71
C HIS A 91 -13.48 20.40 8.51
N ALA A 92 -13.31 21.05 7.36
CA ALA A 92 -14.04 22.29 7.03
C ALA A 92 -15.57 22.08 6.96
N ARG A 93 -16.02 20.88 6.59
CA ARG A 93 -17.43 20.45 6.56
C ARG A 93 -17.91 19.84 7.89
N GLY A 94 -17.08 19.81 8.93
CA GLY A 94 -17.38 19.21 10.24
C GLY A 94 -17.45 17.68 10.21
N LYS A 95 -16.82 17.03 9.22
CA LYS A 95 -16.76 15.58 9.09
C LYS A 95 -15.45 15.02 9.69
N THR A 96 -15.53 13.82 10.24
CA THR A 96 -14.37 13.10 10.78
C THR A 96 -13.85 12.12 9.72
N PRO A 97 -12.59 12.27 9.25
CA PRO A 97 -12.00 11.34 8.29
C PRO A 97 -11.63 10.01 8.95
N ILE A 98 -11.97 8.90 8.27
CA ILE A 98 -11.49 7.57 8.59
C ILE A 98 -10.56 7.10 7.45
N LEU A 99 -9.28 7.00 7.74
CA LEU A 99 -8.28 6.46 6.85
C LEU A 99 -8.19 4.95 7.06
N VAL A 100 -8.65 4.17 6.09
CA VAL A 100 -8.75 2.72 6.21
C VAL A 100 -7.87 2.00 5.20
N GLY A 101 -6.95 1.14 5.66
CA GLY A 101 -6.12 0.42 4.72
C GLY A 101 -5.03 -0.46 5.29
N GLY A 102 -4.23 -1.01 4.35
CA GLY A 102 -3.15 -1.94 4.64
C GLY A 102 -1.78 -1.49 4.09
N THR A 103 -1.69 -0.34 3.44
CA THR A 103 -0.42 0.19 2.92
C THR A 103 0.30 0.98 4.01
N MET A 104 1.06 0.26 4.85
CA MET A 104 1.72 0.82 6.04
C MET A 104 2.73 1.92 5.69
N LEU A 105 3.30 1.91 4.49
CA LEU A 105 4.19 2.98 4.03
C LEU A 105 3.44 4.32 3.94
N TYR A 106 2.17 4.31 3.52
CA TYR A 106 1.34 5.51 3.42
C TYR A 106 1.00 6.06 4.81
N PHE A 107 0.59 5.20 5.73
CA PHE A 107 0.39 5.59 7.13
C PHE A 107 1.67 6.15 7.76
N LYS A 108 2.81 5.49 7.52
CA LYS A 108 4.10 5.98 8.01
C LYS A 108 4.43 7.37 7.44
N ALA A 109 4.23 7.56 6.14
CA ALA A 109 4.46 8.83 5.47
C ALA A 109 3.57 9.95 6.04
N LEU A 110 2.32 9.64 6.37
CA LEU A 110 1.38 10.58 6.98
C LEU A 110 1.71 10.89 8.44
N LEU A 111 2.07 9.87 9.24
CA LEU A 111 2.37 10.02 10.68
C LEU A 111 3.75 10.60 10.96
N GLU A 112 4.75 10.22 10.17
CA GLU A 112 6.14 10.60 10.39
C GLU A 112 6.67 11.66 9.40
N GLY A 113 5.88 11.97 8.36
CA GLY A 113 6.27 12.84 7.27
C GLY A 113 7.25 12.19 6.29
N LEU A 114 7.50 12.90 5.21
CA LEU A 114 8.46 12.55 4.18
C LEU A 114 9.61 13.57 4.19
N SER A 115 10.80 13.14 3.79
CA SER A 115 11.94 14.05 3.60
C SER A 115 11.64 14.95 2.40
N SER A 116 11.54 16.26 2.65
CA SER A 116 11.17 17.25 1.62
C SER A 116 12.29 17.59 0.64
N ASN A 117 13.53 17.20 0.96
CA ASN A 117 14.73 17.48 0.16
C ASN A 117 15.10 16.35 -0.82
N LEU A 118 14.31 15.29 -0.91
CA LEU A 118 14.54 14.24 -1.89
C LEU A 118 13.92 14.63 -3.24
N PRO A 119 14.66 14.46 -4.36
CA PRO A 119 14.14 14.75 -5.69
C PRO A 119 12.92 13.87 -6.02
N SER A 120 12.05 14.34 -6.89
CA SER A 120 11.01 13.53 -7.50
C SER A 120 11.60 12.33 -8.25
N ALA A 121 10.78 11.32 -8.52
CA ALA A 121 11.21 10.16 -9.29
C ALA A 121 11.56 10.57 -10.74
N ASP A 122 12.70 10.10 -11.22
CA ASP A 122 13.13 10.22 -12.61
C ASP A 122 13.15 8.84 -13.27
N TYR A 123 12.20 8.62 -14.18
CA TYR A 123 12.04 7.29 -14.81
C TYR A 123 13.16 6.94 -15.77
N ALA A 124 13.82 7.93 -16.41
CA ALA A 124 14.96 7.69 -17.30
C ALA A 124 16.14 7.19 -16.48
N VAL A 125 16.46 7.85 -15.36
CA VAL A 125 17.53 7.43 -14.44
C VAL A 125 17.24 6.04 -13.86
N ARG A 126 15.99 5.74 -13.52
CA ARG A 126 15.62 4.40 -13.03
C ARG A 126 15.82 3.32 -14.08
N ALA A 127 15.38 3.57 -15.32
CA ALA A 127 15.55 2.66 -16.43
C ALA A 127 17.04 2.36 -16.71
N GLU A 128 17.93 3.37 -16.62
CA GLU A 128 19.37 3.16 -16.74
C GLU A 128 19.91 2.22 -15.65
N ILE A 129 19.49 2.42 -14.39
CA ILE A 129 19.92 1.58 -13.27
C ILE A 129 19.39 0.15 -13.41
N GLU A 130 18.15 -0.02 -13.84
CA GLU A 130 17.54 -1.32 -14.12
C GLU A 130 18.25 -2.03 -15.27
N ALA A 131 18.51 -1.37 -16.38
CA ALA A 131 19.26 -1.91 -17.52
C ALA A 131 20.67 -2.35 -17.11
N LYS A 132 21.36 -1.58 -16.27
CA LYS A 132 22.64 -1.99 -15.68
C LYS A 132 22.51 -3.24 -14.83
N GLY A 133 21.45 -3.34 -14.02
CA GLY A 133 21.17 -4.52 -13.20
C GLY A 133 20.89 -5.79 -14.01
N GLU A 134 20.31 -5.65 -15.20
CA GLU A 134 20.07 -6.77 -16.13
C GLU A 134 21.32 -7.16 -16.89
N SER A 135 22.15 -6.22 -17.31
CA SER A 135 23.36 -6.49 -18.12
C SER A 135 24.57 -6.90 -17.29
N GLU A 136 24.81 -6.25 -16.14
CA GLU A 136 26.00 -6.48 -15.28
C GLU A 136 25.66 -7.29 -14.01
N GLY A 137 24.39 -7.50 -13.73
CA GLY A 137 23.89 -8.17 -12.53
C GLY A 137 23.69 -7.22 -11.34
N TRP A 138 22.69 -7.55 -10.52
CA TRP A 138 22.29 -6.72 -9.35
C TRP A 138 23.38 -6.62 -8.27
N SER A 139 24.34 -7.55 -8.24
CA SER A 139 25.50 -7.45 -7.34
C SER A 139 26.42 -6.29 -7.70
N ALA A 140 26.59 -5.99 -9.00
CA ALA A 140 27.37 -4.83 -9.45
C ALA A 140 26.68 -3.50 -9.08
N VAL A 141 25.37 -3.40 -9.30
CA VAL A 141 24.56 -2.22 -8.92
C VAL A 141 24.56 -2.00 -7.40
N TYR A 142 24.51 -3.09 -6.63
CA TYR A 142 24.61 -2.99 -5.17
C TYR A 142 26.01 -2.55 -4.71
N ALA A 143 27.07 -3.03 -5.36
CA ALA A 143 28.44 -2.57 -5.07
C ALA A 143 28.62 -1.09 -5.36
N GLU A 144 28.02 -0.58 -6.46
CA GLU A 144 27.97 0.88 -6.74
C GLU A 144 27.27 1.62 -5.61
N LEU A 145 26.10 1.14 -5.13
CA LEU A 145 25.42 1.77 -3.99
C LEU A 145 26.34 1.80 -2.76
N CYS A 146 26.98 0.70 -2.41
CA CYS A 146 27.89 0.64 -1.26
C CYS A 146 29.04 1.65 -1.35
N SER A 147 29.52 1.97 -2.58
CA SER A 147 30.59 2.93 -2.78
C SER A 147 30.15 4.38 -2.60
N VAL A 148 28.90 4.71 -2.96
CA VAL A 148 28.37 6.09 -2.90
C VAL A 148 27.58 6.37 -1.63
N ASP A 149 26.96 5.34 -1.03
CA ASP A 149 26.19 5.43 0.22
C ASP A 149 26.45 4.18 1.09
N PRO A 150 27.57 4.11 1.81
CA PRO A 150 27.91 2.98 2.66
C PRO A 150 26.82 2.64 3.71
N LEU A 151 26.16 3.66 4.26
CA LEU A 151 25.09 3.47 5.26
C LEU A 151 23.84 2.84 4.65
N ALA A 152 23.53 3.11 3.39
CA ALA A 152 22.47 2.41 2.67
C ALA A 152 22.89 0.96 2.36
N GLY A 153 24.17 0.74 2.00
CA GLY A 153 24.75 -0.59 1.80
C GLY A 153 24.63 -1.49 3.03
N GLU A 154 24.90 -0.98 4.23
CA GLU A 154 24.73 -1.74 5.47
C GLU A 154 23.25 -2.14 5.75
N LYS A 155 22.31 -1.32 5.31
CA LYS A 155 20.87 -1.53 5.58
C LYS A 155 20.15 -2.37 4.55
N PHE A 156 20.61 -2.35 3.28
CA PHE A 156 19.94 -3.00 2.16
C PHE A 156 20.64 -4.32 1.81
N LYS A 157 19.89 -5.20 1.16
CA LYS A 157 20.41 -6.42 0.56
C LYS A 157 20.39 -6.30 -0.95
N VAL A 158 21.18 -7.09 -1.66
CA VAL A 158 21.18 -7.16 -3.14
C VAL A 158 19.77 -7.41 -3.71
N SER A 159 18.92 -8.12 -2.96
CA SER A 159 17.52 -8.39 -3.34
C SER A 159 16.61 -7.19 -3.21
N ASP A 160 16.98 -6.11 -2.52
CA ASP A 160 16.16 -4.92 -2.27
C ASP A 160 16.22 -3.93 -3.44
N LYS A 161 16.04 -4.45 -4.67
CA LYS A 161 16.23 -3.73 -5.94
C LYS A 161 15.62 -2.32 -5.94
N GLN A 162 14.36 -2.18 -5.52
CA GLN A 162 13.66 -0.89 -5.51
C GLN A 162 14.32 0.15 -4.59
N ARG A 163 14.85 -0.28 -3.46
CA ARG A 163 15.58 0.60 -2.53
C ARG A 163 16.94 0.99 -3.08
N ILE A 164 17.62 0.05 -3.73
CA ILE A 164 18.90 0.28 -4.41
C ILE A 164 18.70 1.29 -5.54
N ILE A 165 17.70 1.07 -6.42
CA ILE A 165 17.35 1.99 -7.51
C ILE A 165 17.08 3.39 -6.95
N ARG A 166 16.24 3.51 -5.92
CA ARG A 166 15.91 4.81 -5.33
C ARG A 166 17.13 5.52 -4.74
N ALA A 167 17.99 4.82 -4.06
CA ALA A 167 19.20 5.41 -3.47
C ALA A 167 20.19 5.91 -4.53
N LEU A 168 20.42 5.12 -5.58
CA LEU A 168 21.26 5.49 -6.70
C LEU A 168 20.64 6.59 -7.56
N GLU A 169 19.32 6.57 -7.78
CA GLU A 169 18.59 7.65 -8.45
C GLU A 169 18.83 8.99 -7.72
N VAL A 170 18.62 9.02 -6.41
CA VAL A 170 18.86 10.23 -5.60
C VAL A 170 20.30 10.68 -5.72
N TYR A 171 21.26 9.76 -5.64
CA TYR A 171 22.68 10.10 -5.80
C TYR A 171 22.99 10.66 -7.19
N LYS A 172 22.49 10.04 -8.25
CA LYS A 172 22.70 10.52 -9.65
C LYS A 172 22.10 11.92 -9.86
N LEU A 173 20.95 12.21 -9.27
CA LEU A 173 20.25 13.50 -9.42
C LEU A 173 20.82 14.61 -8.55
N THR A 174 21.38 14.29 -7.38
CA THR A 174 21.77 15.30 -6.38
C THR A 174 23.27 15.34 -6.09
N GLY A 175 24.00 14.31 -6.46
CA GLY A 175 25.40 14.10 -6.06
C GLY A 175 25.57 13.75 -4.57
N GLN A 176 24.48 13.47 -3.84
CA GLN A 176 24.52 13.21 -2.40
C GLN A 176 23.86 11.87 -2.04
N PRO A 177 24.42 11.13 -1.04
CA PRO A 177 23.81 9.92 -0.52
C PRO A 177 22.40 10.17 0.02
N ILE A 178 21.47 9.25 -0.27
CA ILE A 178 20.10 9.36 0.23
C ILE A 178 20.05 9.37 1.77
N THR A 179 20.93 8.59 2.42
CA THR A 179 21.01 8.54 3.88
C THR A 179 21.40 9.87 4.50
N LYS A 180 22.30 10.62 3.84
CA LYS A 180 22.70 11.96 4.25
C LYS A 180 21.54 12.95 4.13
N LEU A 181 20.87 12.99 2.95
CA LEU A 181 19.74 13.88 2.72
C LEU A 181 18.57 13.60 3.70
N GLN A 182 18.33 12.33 4.03
CA GLN A 182 17.31 11.95 5.02
C GLN A 182 17.66 12.37 6.46
N ALA A 183 18.94 12.48 6.77
CA ALA A 183 19.40 12.90 8.10
C ALA A 183 19.43 14.42 8.30
N GLU A 184 19.62 15.18 7.22
CA GLU A 184 19.85 16.64 7.28
C GLU A 184 18.57 17.46 7.44
N GLN A 185 17.40 16.92 7.14
CA GLN A 185 16.16 17.69 7.26
C GLN A 185 15.10 17.01 8.13
N PRO A 186 14.38 17.79 8.93
CA PRO A 186 13.22 17.30 9.64
C PRO A 186 12.18 16.85 8.60
N LYS A 187 11.57 15.71 8.86
CA LYS A 187 10.45 15.23 8.07
C LYS A 187 9.31 16.25 8.17
N ASN A 188 8.70 16.55 7.04
CA ASN A 188 7.51 17.40 7.00
C ASN A 188 6.31 16.58 7.50
N VAL A 189 6.12 16.59 8.83
CA VAL A 189 5.00 15.90 9.48
C VAL A 189 3.80 16.84 9.50
N PRO A 190 2.61 16.41 9.11
CA PRO A 190 1.40 17.21 9.23
C PRO A 190 0.93 17.29 10.70
N TYR A 191 1.69 17.97 11.56
CA TYR A 191 1.39 18.14 13.00
C TYR A 191 0.03 18.77 13.30
N ARG A 192 -0.65 19.28 12.29
CA ARG A 192 -1.96 19.92 12.42
C ARG A 192 -3.10 18.96 12.68
N TYR A 193 -2.88 17.63 12.59
CA TYR A 193 -3.93 16.65 12.78
C TYR A 193 -3.81 15.90 14.11
N ASN A 194 -4.96 15.63 14.72
CA ASN A 194 -5.06 14.78 15.91
C ASN A 194 -5.33 13.33 15.47
N PHE A 195 -4.27 12.55 15.27
CA PHE A 195 -4.37 11.17 14.81
C PHE A 195 -4.75 10.21 15.93
N HIS A 196 -5.84 9.48 15.74
CA HIS A 196 -6.27 8.36 16.56
C HIS A 196 -5.97 7.06 15.82
N ASN A 197 -5.01 6.28 16.32
CA ASN A 197 -4.50 5.11 15.60
C ASN A 197 -5.07 3.82 16.17
N TYR A 198 -5.74 3.05 15.30
CA TYR A 198 -6.34 1.75 15.60
C TYR A 198 -5.78 0.69 14.67
N ALA A 199 -5.45 -0.48 15.21
CA ALA A 199 -4.96 -1.60 14.44
C ALA A 199 -5.80 -2.86 14.67
N LEU A 200 -6.37 -3.41 13.61
CA LEU A 200 -7.07 -4.70 13.65
C LEU A 200 -6.08 -5.80 13.24
N MET A 201 -5.68 -6.61 14.23
CA MET A 201 -4.63 -7.64 14.10
C MET A 201 -5.17 -9.02 14.53
N PRO A 202 -5.97 -9.70 13.70
CA PRO A 202 -6.51 -11.02 14.00
C PRO A 202 -5.42 -12.06 14.23
N ASP A 203 -5.79 -13.20 14.81
CA ASP A 203 -4.90 -14.36 14.89
C ASP A 203 -4.37 -14.75 13.51
N ARG A 204 -3.12 -15.18 13.47
CA ARG A 204 -2.43 -15.48 12.20
C ARG A 204 -3.07 -16.68 11.47
N ALA A 205 -3.51 -17.72 12.20
CA ALA A 205 -4.11 -18.89 11.57
C ALA A 205 -5.46 -18.53 10.97
N GLU A 206 -6.28 -17.77 11.70
CA GLU A 206 -7.55 -17.24 11.21
C GLU A 206 -7.37 -16.37 9.97
N LEU A 207 -6.40 -15.44 10.01
CA LEU A 207 -6.10 -14.59 8.87
C LEU A 207 -5.69 -15.40 7.63
N HIS A 208 -4.88 -16.44 7.80
CA HIS A 208 -4.46 -17.32 6.70
C HIS A 208 -5.64 -18.09 6.08
N GLN A 209 -6.63 -18.49 6.87
CA GLN A 209 -7.86 -19.11 6.37
C GLN A 209 -8.70 -18.09 5.57
N ARG A 210 -8.92 -16.90 6.12
CA ARG A 210 -9.63 -15.81 5.42
C ARG A 210 -8.98 -15.42 4.10
N ILE A 211 -7.64 -15.36 4.05
CA ILE A 211 -6.89 -15.11 2.81
C ILE A 211 -7.14 -16.20 1.78
N ALA A 212 -7.10 -17.47 2.19
CA ALA A 212 -7.33 -18.59 1.27
C ALA A 212 -8.76 -18.59 0.71
N GLN A 213 -9.77 -18.39 1.57
CA GLN A 213 -11.16 -18.28 1.14
C GLN A 213 -11.39 -17.13 0.17
N ARG A 214 -10.83 -15.95 0.48
CA ARG A 214 -10.96 -14.76 -0.35
C ARG A 214 -10.33 -14.95 -1.73
N LEU A 215 -9.13 -15.51 -1.81
CA LEU A 215 -8.48 -15.80 -3.08
C LEU A 215 -9.28 -16.79 -3.91
N LYS A 216 -9.82 -17.85 -3.28
CA LYS A 216 -10.69 -18.79 -3.98
C LYS A 216 -11.90 -18.08 -4.60
N ILE A 217 -12.59 -17.25 -3.83
CA ILE A 217 -13.72 -16.45 -4.34
C ILE A 217 -13.28 -15.58 -5.53
N MET A 218 -12.12 -14.89 -5.44
CA MET A 218 -11.61 -14.07 -6.53
C MET A 218 -11.39 -14.88 -7.82
N TRP A 219 -10.83 -16.08 -7.73
CA TRP A 219 -10.67 -16.97 -8.89
C TRP A 219 -12.02 -17.41 -9.45
N ASP A 220 -12.95 -17.80 -8.58
CA ASP A 220 -14.28 -18.27 -8.97
C ASP A 220 -15.12 -17.19 -9.68
N ILE A 221 -14.98 -15.91 -9.29
CA ILE A 221 -15.67 -14.76 -9.90
C ILE A 221 -14.94 -14.17 -11.12
N GLY A 222 -13.81 -14.74 -11.55
CA GLY A 222 -13.16 -14.41 -12.80
C GLY A 222 -11.96 -13.47 -12.73
N PHE A 223 -11.18 -13.51 -11.67
CA PHE A 223 -9.97 -12.68 -11.54
C PHE A 223 -9.00 -12.86 -12.73
N LEU A 224 -8.85 -14.09 -13.24
CA LEU A 224 -7.99 -14.32 -14.40
C LEU A 224 -8.52 -13.62 -15.66
N ASN A 225 -9.86 -13.60 -15.84
CA ASN A 225 -10.50 -12.87 -16.93
C ASN A 225 -10.31 -11.36 -16.82
N GLU A 226 -10.31 -10.81 -15.59
CA GLU A 226 -9.98 -9.41 -15.36
C GLU A 226 -8.56 -9.09 -15.84
N VAL A 227 -7.55 -9.93 -15.50
CA VAL A 227 -6.17 -9.71 -15.95
C VAL A 227 -6.05 -9.83 -17.47
N GLU A 228 -6.74 -10.78 -18.12
CA GLU A 228 -6.79 -10.86 -19.59
C GLU A 228 -7.42 -9.61 -20.22
N ALA A 229 -8.46 -9.06 -19.63
CA ALA A 229 -9.08 -7.82 -20.09
C ALA A 229 -8.14 -6.61 -19.94
N LEU A 230 -7.43 -6.54 -18.82
CA LEU A 230 -6.41 -5.51 -18.59
C LEU A 230 -5.28 -5.60 -19.62
N MET A 231 -4.76 -6.80 -19.93
CA MET A 231 -3.73 -7.01 -20.97
C MET A 231 -4.20 -6.60 -22.37
N LYS A 232 -5.51 -6.69 -22.66
CA LYS A 232 -6.08 -6.23 -23.95
C LYS A 232 -6.24 -4.71 -24.00
N LYS A 233 -6.50 -4.08 -22.84
CA LYS A 233 -6.79 -2.65 -22.72
C LYS A 233 -5.54 -1.79 -22.55
N TYR A 234 -4.52 -2.33 -21.88
CA TYR A 234 -3.30 -1.64 -21.49
C TYR A 234 -2.06 -2.39 -21.94
N ASP A 235 -1.02 -1.66 -22.30
CA ASP A 235 0.32 -2.23 -22.56
C ASP A 235 1.00 -2.51 -21.22
N LEU A 236 0.70 -3.68 -20.64
CA LEU A 236 1.13 -4.06 -19.30
C LEU A 236 2.51 -4.69 -19.31
N ASP A 237 3.40 -4.13 -18.50
CA ASP A 237 4.72 -4.66 -18.18
C ASP A 237 4.79 -5.15 -16.72
N GLU A 238 5.53 -6.21 -16.46
CA GLU A 238 5.71 -6.78 -15.11
C GLU A 238 6.37 -5.81 -14.12
N ASN A 239 7.06 -4.79 -14.63
CA ASN A 239 7.72 -3.76 -13.85
C ASN A 239 6.79 -2.60 -13.43
N LEU A 240 5.60 -2.51 -14.00
CA LEU A 240 4.61 -1.51 -13.59
C LEU A 240 4.23 -1.70 -12.11
N PRO A 241 4.12 -0.62 -11.33
CA PRO A 241 3.70 -0.70 -9.93
C PRO A 241 2.37 -1.43 -9.73
N SER A 242 1.41 -1.27 -10.63
CA SER A 242 0.13 -1.97 -10.66
C SER A 242 0.32 -3.49 -10.75
N MET A 243 1.18 -3.95 -11.66
CA MET A 243 1.43 -5.37 -11.92
C MET A 243 2.34 -6.02 -10.87
N ARG A 244 3.00 -5.24 -10.02
CA ARG A 244 3.69 -5.75 -8.82
C ARG A 244 2.73 -6.10 -7.69
N SER A 245 1.44 -5.77 -7.82
CA SER A 245 0.41 -6.16 -6.87
C SER A 245 0.29 -7.68 -6.80
N VAL A 246 0.15 -8.18 -5.56
CA VAL A 246 0.02 -9.62 -5.31
C VAL A 246 -1.24 -10.15 -5.99
N GLY A 247 -1.13 -11.29 -6.64
CA GLY A 247 -2.19 -11.84 -7.49
C GLY A 247 -2.02 -11.44 -8.95
N TYR A 248 -2.00 -10.14 -9.24
CA TYR A 248 -1.81 -9.64 -10.63
C TYR A 248 -0.49 -10.07 -11.22
N ARG A 249 0.60 -9.96 -10.47
CA ARG A 249 1.91 -10.41 -10.93
C ARG A 249 1.90 -11.89 -11.34
N GLN A 250 1.36 -12.76 -10.49
CA GLN A 250 1.30 -14.19 -10.75
C GLN A 250 0.39 -14.53 -11.94
N ALA A 251 -0.76 -13.86 -12.05
CA ALA A 251 -1.69 -14.03 -13.15
C ALA A 251 -1.10 -13.54 -14.48
N LEU A 252 -0.44 -12.38 -14.51
CA LEU A 252 0.23 -11.83 -15.67
C LEU A 252 1.33 -12.79 -16.17
N GLU A 253 2.23 -13.23 -15.27
CA GLU A 253 3.29 -14.19 -15.59
C GLU A 253 2.72 -15.51 -16.18
N PHE A 254 1.61 -16.00 -15.64
CA PHE A 254 0.94 -17.20 -16.13
C PHE A 254 0.36 -16.99 -17.53
N LEU A 255 -0.33 -15.89 -17.76
CA LEU A 255 -0.97 -15.58 -19.04
C LEU A 255 0.05 -15.35 -20.15
N GLN A 256 1.16 -14.70 -19.86
CA GLN A 256 2.24 -14.43 -20.81
C GLN A 256 2.98 -15.71 -21.25
N LYS A 257 3.11 -16.71 -20.38
CA LYS A 257 3.80 -17.97 -20.71
C LYS A 257 3.04 -18.87 -21.68
N GLY A 258 1.75 -18.67 -21.86
CA GLY A 258 0.92 -19.38 -22.84
C GLY A 258 0.57 -20.83 -22.49
N ASP A 259 1.22 -21.45 -21.51
CA ASP A 259 0.86 -22.79 -21.01
C ASP A 259 -0.26 -22.69 -19.97
N LYS A 260 -1.49 -22.85 -20.44
CA LYS A 260 -2.73 -22.70 -19.65
C LYS A 260 -3.29 -24.05 -19.15
N THR A 261 -2.43 -25.03 -18.88
CA THR A 261 -2.88 -26.30 -18.28
C THR A 261 -3.44 -26.09 -16.87
N VAL A 262 -4.35 -26.97 -16.46
CA VAL A 262 -4.95 -26.96 -15.12
C VAL A 262 -3.88 -27.02 -14.02
N GLU A 263 -2.81 -27.77 -14.27
CA GLU A 263 -1.69 -27.87 -13.35
C GLU A 263 -0.97 -26.54 -13.19
N LYS A 264 -0.66 -25.84 -14.28
CA LYS A 264 -0.01 -24.52 -14.25
C LYS A 264 -0.87 -23.45 -13.63
N GLN A 265 -2.18 -23.51 -13.86
CA GLN A 265 -3.12 -22.62 -13.18
C GLN A 265 -3.10 -22.83 -11.66
N ARG A 266 -3.13 -24.08 -11.18
CA ARG A 266 -3.01 -24.39 -9.74
C ARG A 266 -1.69 -23.88 -9.15
N GLU A 267 -0.56 -24.09 -9.86
CA GLU A 267 0.72 -23.53 -9.42
C GLU A 267 0.68 -22.01 -9.27
N MET A 268 0.02 -21.30 -10.19
CA MET A 268 -0.14 -19.84 -10.13
C MET A 268 -1.02 -19.42 -8.95
N GLU A 269 -2.13 -20.13 -8.69
CA GLU A 269 -3.03 -19.89 -7.56
C GLU A 269 -2.29 -20.10 -6.22
N ASP A 270 -1.51 -21.17 -6.09
CA ASP A 270 -0.68 -21.47 -4.91
C ASP A 270 0.39 -20.39 -4.68
N LYS A 271 1.06 -19.92 -5.74
CA LYS A 271 2.02 -18.82 -5.68
C LYS A 271 1.34 -17.52 -5.21
N SER A 272 0.13 -17.24 -5.70
CA SER A 272 -0.66 -16.08 -5.28
C SER A 272 -1.05 -16.15 -3.80
N LEU A 273 -1.48 -17.33 -3.34
CA LEU A 273 -1.80 -17.59 -1.94
C LEU A 273 -0.57 -17.37 -1.04
N PHE A 274 0.57 -17.95 -1.42
CA PHE A 274 1.81 -17.80 -0.68
C PHE A 274 2.24 -16.32 -0.63
N ALA A 275 2.22 -15.62 -1.77
CA ALA A 275 2.61 -14.21 -1.86
C ALA A 275 1.70 -13.30 -1.02
N THR A 276 0.37 -13.59 -0.96
CA THR A 276 -0.59 -12.86 -0.13
C THR A 276 -0.32 -13.08 1.37
N ARG A 277 -0.01 -14.30 1.78
CA ARG A 277 0.40 -14.60 3.17
C ARG A 277 1.70 -13.87 3.55
N GLN A 278 2.65 -13.77 2.62
CA GLN A 278 3.89 -13.00 2.83
C GLN A 278 3.61 -11.48 2.90
N LEU A 279 2.67 -10.97 2.11
CA LEU A 279 2.22 -9.59 2.22
C LEU A 279 1.63 -9.32 3.61
N ALA A 280 0.72 -10.16 4.08
CA ALA A 280 0.13 -10.04 5.42
C ALA A 280 1.20 -10.08 6.52
N LYS A 281 2.18 -11.00 6.43
CA LYS A 281 3.32 -11.07 7.36
C LYS A 281 4.10 -9.75 7.39
N ARG A 282 4.39 -9.14 6.23
CA ARG A 282 5.06 -7.84 6.17
C ARG A 282 4.21 -6.74 6.79
N GLN A 283 2.89 -6.74 6.56
CA GLN A 283 1.97 -5.78 7.18
C GLN A 283 1.98 -5.88 8.70
N TYR A 284 2.00 -7.08 9.28
CA TYR A 284 2.19 -7.26 10.73
C TYR A 284 3.51 -6.69 11.24
N THR A 285 4.61 -6.93 10.52
CA THR A 285 5.93 -6.41 10.90
C THR A 285 5.92 -4.87 10.92
N TRP A 286 5.33 -4.25 9.90
CA TRP A 286 5.19 -2.81 9.81
C TRP A 286 4.31 -2.23 10.92
N LEU A 287 3.16 -2.87 11.21
CA LEU A 287 2.26 -2.45 12.28
C LEU A 287 2.97 -2.45 13.63
N ARG A 288 3.73 -3.49 13.95
CA ARG A 288 4.51 -3.55 15.20
C ARG A 288 5.54 -2.42 15.27
N SER A 289 6.27 -2.17 14.19
CA SER A 289 7.23 -1.06 14.14
C SER A 289 6.56 0.31 14.31
N LEU A 290 5.38 0.51 13.73
CA LEU A 290 4.61 1.75 13.92
C LEU A 290 4.09 1.88 15.36
N GLN A 291 3.69 0.77 16.01
CA GLN A 291 3.26 0.77 17.42
C GLN A 291 4.38 1.14 18.39
N GLU A 292 5.64 0.83 18.07
CA GLU A 292 6.80 1.25 18.86
C GLU A 292 7.04 2.77 18.78
N ALA A 293 6.70 3.39 17.63
CA ALA A 293 6.91 4.81 17.38
C ALA A 293 5.70 5.69 17.76
N HIS A 294 4.50 5.14 17.72
CA HIS A 294 3.23 5.86 17.89
C HIS A 294 2.30 5.13 18.85
N LYS A 295 1.41 5.90 19.50
CA LYS A 295 0.36 5.32 20.35
C LYS A 295 -0.73 4.68 19.47
N PHE A 296 -1.02 3.40 19.72
CA PHE A 296 -2.05 2.61 19.04
C PHE A 296 -2.96 1.88 20.01
N THR A 297 -4.24 1.79 19.67
CA THR A 297 -5.15 0.81 20.26
C THR A 297 -5.26 -0.38 19.31
N THR A 298 -5.01 -1.59 19.81
CA THR A 298 -4.96 -2.81 18.99
C THR A 298 -6.08 -3.76 19.37
N TYR A 299 -6.76 -4.30 18.36
CA TYR A 299 -7.83 -5.26 18.52
C TYR A 299 -7.50 -6.57 17.82
N SER A 300 -7.84 -7.70 18.44
CA SER A 300 -7.71 -9.02 17.83
C SER A 300 -8.98 -9.45 17.08
N THR A 301 -10.12 -8.86 17.39
CA THR A 301 -11.40 -9.18 16.77
C THR A 301 -12.14 -7.93 16.31
N ILE A 302 -13.01 -8.08 15.31
CA ILE A 302 -13.87 -7.00 14.81
C ILE A 302 -14.85 -6.58 15.90
N THR A 303 -15.46 -7.53 16.61
CA THR A 303 -16.45 -7.25 17.66
C THR A 303 -15.90 -6.35 18.75
N GLN A 304 -14.70 -6.67 19.26
CA GLN A 304 -14.03 -5.83 20.25
C GLN A 304 -13.78 -4.41 19.74
N ALA A 305 -13.32 -4.28 18.49
CA ALA A 305 -13.09 -2.98 17.87
C ALA A 305 -14.40 -2.20 17.68
N GLN A 306 -15.48 -2.86 17.29
CA GLN A 306 -16.81 -2.25 17.13
C GLN A 306 -17.35 -1.64 18.41
N GLU A 307 -17.30 -2.40 19.50
CA GLU A 307 -17.80 -1.96 20.81
C GLU A 307 -17.03 -0.72 21.29
N ASP A 308 -15.71 -0.77 21.21
CA ASP A 308 -14.83 0.31 21.69
C ASP A 308 -14.97 1.58 20.83
N LEU A 309 -14.93 1.43 19.50
CA LEU A 309 -15.02 2.57 18.59
C LEU A 309 -16.43 3.20 18.62
N ARG A 310 -17.49 2.40 18.80
CA ARG A 310 -18.85 2.94 19.02
C ARG A 310 -18.93 3.77 20.29
N ASN A 311 -18.30 3.34 21.37
CA ASN A 311 -18.28 4.09 22.62
C ASN A 311 -17.47 5.37 22.55
N CYS A 312 -16.42 5.40 21.69
CA CYS A 312 -15.56 6.56 21.51
C CYS A 312 -16.16 7.64 20.60
N TYR A 313 -16.98 7.23 19.61
CA TYR A 313 -17.41 8.10 18.50
C TYR A 313 -18.92 8.06 18.19
N GLY A 314 -19.69 7.19 18.86
CA GLY A 314 -21.14 7.03 18.69
C GLY A 314 -22.01 7.97 19.52
#